data_35406a213c9e009100430731074633e5
#
_entry.id   35406a213c9e009100430731074633e5
#
_cell.length_a   1.000
_cell.length_b   1.000
_cell.length_c   1.000
_cell.angle_alpha   90.00
_cell.angle_beta   90.00
_cell.angle_gamma   90.00
#
_symmetry.space_group_name_H-M   'P 1'
#
loop_
_entity.id
_entity.type
_entity.pdbx_description
1 polymer ?
#
loop_
_entity_poly.entity_id
_entity_poly.type
_entity_poly.pdbx_seq_one_letter_code
_entity_poly.pdbx_strand_id
1 'polypeptide(L)'
;MSLFTPTAKSTAFYYLGNFAVSGGRYFFHILLLRLLLPSEYGEFLAYLSLLYILSIPNTTVSSVVTKFVSDFRGKNDHRSINEFFYYLIRKLTPLSIFLGVILIIFAANLSVILKAHPTAFIILGASLFISIISTVVRSYLLALQHLVAQIVIGFIEIISTLGLAYVFIILGLSATGAVLAQIVAGIIGVIISFQVIKKKVLPPVLSSKRSFSLRSFTGYSLIYAVGSISLLSTDVLLARYFLTEHLSGIYSSLAVIGRTIYFGLGPLIALVLPIASHRHSLSGTSKSVFLKLGGVILVLGLLATGIFVSFPNFIISFVSGANYLEAARYLPIFAFSMLLFSINLFLINYFMAIGKQQTNVYLLAASIVQPVLITIFHQSLNQIVWSNVLVELFLLATLLWRVLKTKL
;
A
#
# COMPACT_ATOMS: atom_id res chain seq x y z
N MET A 1 -18.70 -10.13 31.73
CA MET A 1 -17.90 -11.30 31.39
C MET A 1 -17.57 -11.29 29.90
N SER A 2 -16.31 -11.32 29.58
CA SER A 2 -15.62 -10.94 28.35
C SER A 2 -15.98 -11.73 27.10
N LEU A 3 -16.96 -11.26 26.34
CA LEU A 3 -17.33 -11.84 25.04
C LEU A 3 -16.44 -11.39 23.85
N PHE A 4 -15.30 -10.71 24.07
CA PHE A 4 -14.60 -10.00 23.00
C PHE A 4 -13.07 -10.03 23.04
N THR A 5 -12.46 -11.00 23.71
CA THR A 5 -11.08 -11.32 23.37
C THR A 5 -11.09 -12.14 22.08
N PRO A 6 -10.41 -11.70 21.01
CA PRO A 6 -10.29 -12.53 19.81
C PRO A 6 -9.64 -13.85 20.25
N THR A 7 -10.35 -14.94 20.06
CA THR A 7 -9.77 -16.26 20.32
C THR A 7 -8.57 -16.45 19.40
N ALA A 8 -7.55 -17.19 19.82
CA ALA A 8 -6.40 -17.49 18.97
C ALA A 8 -6.84 -18.04 17.59
N LYS A 9 -7.96 -18.75 17.54
CA LYS A 9 -8.58 -19.24 16.29
C LYS A 9 -9.07 -18.10 15.37
N SER A 10 -9.75 -17.07 15.91
CA SER A 10 -10.24 -15.96 15.09
C SER A 10 -9.09 -15.07 14.57
N THR A 11 -8.03 -14.96 15.35
CA THR A 11 -6.81 -14.24 14.94
C THR A 11 -6.07 -15.00 13.85
N ALA A 12 -5.86 -16.31 14.00
CA ALA A 12 -5.25 -17.15 12.98
C ALA A 12 -6.07 -17.13 11.67
N PHE A 13 -7.40 -17.26 11.78
CA PHE A 13 -8.30 -17.16 10.63
C PHE A 13 -8.18 -15.80 9.93
N TYR A 14 -8.05 -14.70 10.69
CA TYR A 14 -7.84 -13.36 10.12
C TYR A 14 -6.54 -13.27 9.33
N TYR A 15 -5.42 -13.76 9.88
CA TYR A 15 -4.13 -13.72 9.18
C TYR A 15 -4.13 -14.58 7.92
N LEU A 16 -4.63 -15.81 7.99
CA LEU A 16 -4.75 -16.69 6.83
C LEU A 16 -5.69 -16.13 5.78
N GLY A 17 -6.82 -15.60 6.19
CA GLY A 17 -7.77 -14.95 5.28
C GLY A 17 -7.19 -13.71 4.59
N ASN A 18 -6.49 -12.84 5.32
CA ASN A 18 -5.80 -11.70 4.71
C ASN A 18 -4.69 -12.13 3.75
N PHE A 19 -3.96 -13.19 4.08
CA PHE A 19 -2.96 -13.75 3.17
C PHE A 19 -3.61 -14.24 1.87
N ALA A 20 -4.72 -14.96 1.96
CA ALA A 20 -5.47 -15.43 0.79
C ALA A 20 -6.05 -14.28 -0.05
N VAL A 21 -6.62 -13.24 0.58
CA VAL A 21 -7.10 -12.04 -0.11
C VAL A 21 -5.94 -11.31 -0.80
N SER A 22 -4.78 -11.20 -0.14
CA SER A 22 -3.59 -10.59 -0.74
C SER A 22 -3.05 -11.40 -1.91
N GLY A 23 -3.06 -12.74 -1.79
CA GLY A 23 -2.76 -13.64 -2.90
C GLY A 23 -3.71 -13.45 -4.09
N GLY A 24 -5.00 -13.28 -3.82
CA GLY A 24 -5.99 -12.97 -4.85
C GLY A 24 -5.74 -11.64 -5.56
N ARG A 25 -5.31 -10.60 -4.82
CA ARG A 25 -4.89 -9.32 -5.44
C ARG A 25 -3.65 -9.48 -6.32
N TYR A 26 -2.69 -10.31 -5.90
CA TYR A 26 -1.55 -10.61 -6.74
C TYR A 26 -1.96 -11.41 -7.99
N PHE A 27 -2.86 -12.38 -7.84
CA PHE A 27 -3.43 -13.13 -8.95
C PHE A 27 -4.16 -12.22 -9.95
N PHE A 28 -4.81 -11.15 -9.49
CA PHE A 28 -5.38 -10.13 -10.36
C PHE A 28 -4.30 -9.49 -11.27
N HIS A 29 -3.13 -9.15 -10.74
CA HIS A 29 -2.03 -8.66 -11.58
C HIS A 29 -1.54 -9.70 -12.58
N ILE A 30 -1.46 -10.98 -12.18
CA ILE A 30 -1.13 -12.08 -13.11
C ILE A 30 -2.16 -12.16 -14.24
N LEU A 31 -3.45 -12.11 -13.90
CA LEU A 31 -4.53 -12.11 -14.88
C LEU A 31 -4.36 -10.96 -15.90
N LEU A 32 -4.12 -9.75 -15.41
CA LEU A 32 -3.92 -8.59 -16.27
C LEU A 32 -2.67 -8.72 -17.16
N LEU A 33 -1.56 -9.21 -16.62
CA LEU A 33 -0.33 -9.44 -17.39
C LEU A 33 -0.52 -10.50 -18.51
N ARG A 34 -1.49 -11.39 -18.34
CA ARG A 34 -1.81 -12.41 -19.36
C ARG A 34 -2.81 -11.93 -20.41
N LEU A 35 -3.67 -10.97 -20.06
CA LEU A 35 -4.73 -10.46 -20.92
C LEU A 35 -4.35 -9.17 -21.65
N LEU A 36 -3.48 -8.35 -21.07
CA LEU A 36 -3.12 -7.04 -21.61
C LEU A 36 -1.75 -7.08 -22.28
N LEU A 37 -1.58 -6.25 -23.30
CA LEU A 37 -0.28 -5.97 -23.90
C LEU A 37 0.59 -5.14 -22.94
N PRO A 38 1.93 -5.14 -23.08
CA PRO A 38 2.82 -4.34 -22.24
C PRO A 38 2.42 -2.86 -22.13
N SER A 39 2.07 -2.22 -23.26
CA SER A 39 1.63 -0.81 -23.27
C SER A 39 0.37 -0.56 -22.44
N GLU A 40 -0.61 -1.47 -22.50
CA GLU A 40 -1.87 -1.39 -21.74
C GLU A 40 -1.66 -1.67 -20.26
N TYR A 41 -0.83 -2.66 -19.92
CA TYR A 41 -0.51 -2.96 -18.54
C TYR A 41 0.31 -1.84 -17.87
N GLY A 42 1.20 -1.20 -18.63
CA GLY A 42 1.93 -0.02 -18.19
C GLY A 42 1.00 1.16 -17.89
N GLU A 43 -0.01 1.35 -18.73
CA GLU A 43 -1.08 2.32 -18.53
C GLU A 43 -1.87 2.03 -17.25
N PHE A 44 -2.32 0.79 -17.06
CA PHE A 44 -3.01 0.36 -15.84
C PHE A 44 -2.18 0.61 -14.59
N LEU A 45 -0.90 0.25 -14.59
CA LEU A 45 -0.06 0.41 -13.41
C LEU A 45 0.26 1.88 -13.11
N ALA A 46 0.32 2.75 -14.14
CA ALA A 46 0.42 4.19 -13.94
C ALA A 46 -0.82 4.76 -13.23
N TYR A 47 -2.02 4.35 -13.64
CA TYR A 47 -3.26 4.71 -12.95
C TYR A 47 -3.26 4.27 -11.48
N LEU A 48 -2.86 3.03 -11.24
CA LEU A 48 -2.80 2.47 -9.88
C LEU A 48 -1.76 3.19 -9.02
N SER A 49 -0.60 3.53 -9.57
CA SER A 49 0.45 4.27 -8.88
C SER A 49 0.01 5.68 -8.49
N LEU A 50 -0.69 6.38 -9.40
CA LEU A 50 -1.29 7.67 -9.10
C LEU A 50 -2.34 7.56 -7.98
N LEU A 51 -3.20 6.53 -8.06
CA LEU A 51 -4.19 6.26 -7.01
C LEU A 51 -3.54 6.00 -5.65
N TYR A 52 -2.44 5.25 -5.59
CA TYR A 52 -1.71 5.01 -4.35
C TYR A 52 -1.17 6.30 -3.74
N ILE A 53 -0.57 7.18 -4.53
CA ILE A 53 -0.10 8.49 -4.05
C ILE A 53 -1.27 9.34 -3.53
N LEU A 54 -2.37 9.40 -4.26
CA LEU A 54 -3.57 10.13 -3.84
C LEU A 54 -4.27 9.49 -2.62
N SER A 55 -4.00 8.23 -2.33
CA SER A 55 -4.52 7.51 -1.15
C SER A 55 -3.67 7.68 0.11
N ILE A 56 -2.54 8.39 0.07
CA ILE A 56 -1.71 8.65 1.26
C ILE A 56 -2.52 9.19 2.45
N PRO A 57 -3.44 10.16 2.29
CA PRO A 57 -4.29 10.59 3.40
C PRO A 57 -5.12 9.45 4.01
N ASN A 58 -5.55 8.48 3.20
CA ASN A 58 -6.37 7.35 3.67
C ASN A 58 -5.62 6.45 4.65
N THR A 59 -4.32 6.21 4.44
CA THR A 59 -3.49 5.41 5.35
C THR A 59 -3.35 6.07 6.71
N THR A 60 -3.20 7.40 6.73
CA THR A 60 -3.15 8.20 7.96
C THR A 60 -4.49 8.17 8.68
N VAL A 61 -5.60 8.36 7.95
CA VAL A 61 -6.96 8.27 8.49
C VAL A 61 -7.21 6.89 9.09
N SER A 62 -6.83 5.82 8.41
CA SER A 62 -6.98 4.45 8.90
C SER A 62 -6.26 4.23 10.23
N SER A 63 -5.03 4.69 10.36
CA SER A 63 -4.24 4.58 11.60
C SER A 63 -4.87 5.35 12.76
N VAL A 64 -5.34 6.58 12.50
CA VAL A 64 -6.03 7.42 13.49
C VAL A 64 -7.33 6.77 13.94
N VAL A 65 -8.16 6.33 12.99
CA VAL A 65 -9.45 5.67 13.28
C VAL A 65 -9.24 4.43 14.14
N THR A 66 -8.33 3.56 13.72
CA THR A 66 -8.06 2.31 14.43
C THR A 66 -7.64 2.58 15.87
N LYS A 67 -6.74 3.55 16.10
CA LYS A 67 -6.30 3.93 17.44
C LYS A 67 -7.45 4.45 18.31
N PHE A 68 -8.12 5.51 17.86
CA PHE A 68 -9.13 6.19 18.69
C PHE A 68 -10.36 5.30 18.94
N VAL A 69 -10.85 4.59 17.93
CA VAL A 69 -12.01 3.69 18.09
C VAL A 69 -11.67 2.51 19.01
N SER A 70 -10.45 1.97 18.94
CA SER A 70 -10.00 0.94 19.88
C SER A 70 -9.92 1.45 21.31
N ASP A 71 -9.44 2.69 21.52
CA ASP A 71 -9.38 3.33 22.84
C ASP A 71 -10.78 3.56 23.42
N PHE A 72 -11.73 4.08 22.60
CA PHE A 72 -13.12 4.28 23.03
C PHE A 72 -13.82 2.95 23.34
N ARG A 73 -13.55 1.91 22.55
CA ARG A 73 -14.07 0.58 22.79
C ARG A 73 -13.54 0.00 24.11
N GLY A 74 -12.23 0.16 24.39
CA GLY A 74 -11.63 -0.28 25.66
C GLY A 74 -12.26 0.39 26.88
N LYS A 75 -12.78 1.61 26.71
CA LYS A 75 -13.49 2.39 27.75
C LYS A 75 -15.01 2.18 27.75
N ASN A 76 -15.54 1.30 26.90
CA ASN A 76 -16.99 1.12 26.62
C ASN A 76 -17.73 2.41 26.28
N ASP A 77 -17.04 3.39 25.68
CA ASP A 77 -17.61 4.69 25.30
C ASP A 77 -18.24 4.62 23.90
N HIS A 78 -19.39 3.97 23.80
CA HIS A 78 -20.17 3.83 22.57
C HIS A 78 -20.59 5.16 21.96
N ARG A 79 -20.79 6.19 22.80
CA ARG A 79 -21.14 7.52 22.35
C ARG A 79 -19.99 8.15 21.56
N SER A 80 -18.77 8.15 22.09
CA SER A 80 -17.61 8.68 21.40
C SER A 80 -17.30 7.91 20.11
N ILE A 81 -17.51 6.59 20.06
CA ILE A 81 -17.38 5.79 18.82
C ILE A 81 -18.28 6.36 17.71
N ASN A 82 -19.55 6.64 18.06
CA ASN A 82 -20.55 7.14 17.13
C ASN A 82 -20.26 8.59 16.69
N GLU A 83 -20.03 9.48 17.65
CA GLU A 83 -19.70 10.90 17.41
C GLU A 83 -18.45 11.03 16.54
N PHE A 84 -17.42 10.21 16.78
CA PHE A 84 -16.17 10.23 16.03
C PHE A 84 -16.36 9.77 14.58
N PHE A 85 -17.23 8.78 14.32
CA PHE A 85 -17.57 8.36 12.96
C PHE A 85 -18.11 9.53 12.12
N TYR A 86 -19.16 10.20 12.61
CA TYR A 86 -19.78 11.31 11.89
C TYR A 86 -18.87 12.54 11.78
N TYR A 87 -18.06 12.80 12.82
CA TYR A 87 -17.05 13.85 12.79
C TYR A 87 -16.05 13.64 11.65
N LEU A 88 -15.52 12.42 11.49
CA LEU A 88 -14.56 12.10 10.42
C LEU A 88 -15.21 12.19 9.04
N ILE A 89 -16.38 11.58 8.85
CA ILE A 89 -17.10 11.67 7.56
C ILE A 89 -17.32 13.14 7.18
N ARG A 90 -17.89 13.94 8.09
CA ARG A 90 -18.19 15.34 7.82
C ARG A 90 -16.94 16.17 7.52
N LYS A 91 -15.84 15.92 8.24
CA LYS A 91 -14.61 16.70 8.11
C LYS A 91 -13.76 16.30 6.91
N LEU A 92 -13.74 15.02 6.56
CA LEU A 92 -12.81 14.49 5.56
C LEU A 92 -13.44 14.31 4.17
N THR A 93 -14.76 14.16 4.08
CA THR A 93 -15.45 14.04 2.77
C THR A 93 -15.17 15.24 1.84
N PRO A 94 -15.17 16.50 2.30
CA PRO A 94 -14.84 17.63 1.43
C PRO A 94 -13.43 17.54 0.83
N LEU A 95 -12.44 17.04 1.60
CA LEU A 95 -11.08 16.80 1.10
C LEU A 95 -11.07 15.73 0.00
N SER A 96 -11.81 14.66 0.18
CA SER A 96 -11.94 13.57 -0.78
C SER A 96 -12.57 14.06 -2.10
N ILE A 97 -13.64 14.85 -2.00
CA ILE A 97 -14.30 15.47 -3.16
C ILE A 97 -13.34 16.43 -3.86
N PHE A 98 -12.65 17.28 -3.11
CA PHE A 98 -11.69 18.24 -3.66
C PHE A 98 -10.58 17.56 -4.48
N LEU A 99 -9.96 16.50 -3.92
CA LEU A 99 -8.94 15.73 -4.64
C LEU A 99 -9.50 15.05 -5.89
N GLY A 100 -10.72 14.51 -5.81
CA GLY A 100 -11.38 13.89 -6.96
C GLY A 100 -11.71 14.89 -8.06
N VAL A 101 -12.22 16.07 -7.71
CA VAL A 101 -12.52 17.16 -8.66
C VAL A 101 -11.24 17.64 -9.34
N ILE A 102 -10.14 17.84 -8.59
CA ILE A 102 -8.84 18.20 -9.17
C ILE A 102 -8.42 17.14 -10.20
N LEU A 103 -8.49 15.86 -9.85
CA LEU A 103 -8.10 14.79 -10.76
C LEU A 103 -8.94 14.77 -12.03
N ILE A 104 -10.26 15.03 -11.92
CA ILE A 104 -11.16 15.12 -13.08
C ILE A 104 -10.81 16.33 -13.96
N ILE A 105 -10.58 17.50 -13.37
CA ILE A 105 -10.21 18.73 -14.12
C ILE A 105 -8.90 18.52 -14.88
N PHE A 106 -7.91 17.88 -14.26
CA PHE A 106 -6.60 17.64 -14.88
C PHE A 106 -6.53 16.32 -15.69
N ALA A 107 -7.65 15.60 -15.87
CA ALA A 107 -7.66 14.31 -16.56
C ALA A 107 -7.07 14.38 -17.98
N ALA A 108 -7.42 15.42 -18.75
CA ALA A 108 -6.87 15.61 -20.11
C ALA A 108 -5.36 15.88 -20.09
N ASN A 109 -4.87 16.71 -19.18
CA ASN A 109 -3.44 16.99 -19.03
C ASN A 109 -2.67 15.73 -18.62
N LEU A 110 -3.18 15.00 -17.64
CA LEU A 110 -2.58 13.74 -17.17
C LEU A 110 -2.59 12.66 -18.24
N SER A 111 -3.62 12.62 -19.07
CA SER A 111 -3.70 11.73 -20.22
C SER A 111 -2.53 11.92 -21.20
N VAL A 112 -2.21 13.17 -21.52
CA VAL A 112 -1.07 13.51 -22.39
C VAL A 112 0.25 13.16 -21.70
N ILE A 113 0.41 13.55 -20.44
CA ILE A 113 1.66 13.36 -19.67
C ILE A 113 1.96 11.87 -19.48
N LEU A 114 0.95 11.08 -19.12
CA LEU A 114 1.12 9.65 -18.82
C LEU A 114 0.81 8.76 -20.02
N LYS A 115 0.60 9.33 -21.21
CA LYS A 115 0.29 8.58 -22.45
C LYS A 115 -0.81 7.54 -22.21
N ALA A 116 -1.94 7.99 -21.62
CA ALA A 116 -2.97 7.12 -21.08
C ALA A 116 -4.38 7.68 -21.37
N HIS A 117 -5.42 6.86 -21.27
CA HIS A 117 -6.76 7.26 -21.66
C HIS A 117 -7.40 8.22 -20.63
N PRO A 118 -7.96 9.38 -21.03
CA PRO A 118 -8.50 10.38 -20.09
C PRO A 118 -9.69 9.87 -19.26
N THR A 119 -10.50 8.96 -19.81
CA THR A 119 -11.66 8.37 -19.12
C THR A 119 -11.28 7.65 -17.83
N ALA A 120 -10.13 6.98 -17.79
CA ALA A 120 -9.69 6.32 -16.57
C ALA A 120 -9.37 7.32 -15.44
N PHE A 121 -8.78 8.48 -15.74
CA PHE A 121 -8.54 9.53 -14.75
C PHE A 121 -9.85 10.12 -14.21
N ILE A 122 -10.87 10.28 -15.06
CA ILE A 122 -12.21 10.70 -14.63
C ILE A 122 -12.83 9.67 -13.69
N ILE A 123 -12.75 8.37 -14.02
CA ILE A 123 -13.24 7.27 -13.20
C ILE A 123 -12.48 7.22 -11.86
N LEU A 124 -11.15 7.38 -11.88
CA LEU A 124 -10.33 7.46 -10.66
C LEU A 124 -10.71 8.67 -9.81
N GLY A 125 -10.92 9.85 -10.42
CA GLY A 125 -11.36 11.04 -9.71
C GLY A 125 -12.71 10.84 -9.04
N ALA A 126 -13.66 10.23 -9.74
CA ALA A 126 -14.97 9.87 -9.16
C ALA A 126 -14.84 8.86 -8.01
N SER A 127 -13.92 7.91 -8.09
CA SER A 127 -13.68 6.94 -7.01
C SER A 127 -13.13 7.59 -5.73
N LEU A 128 -12.36 8.67 -5.86
CA LEU A 128 -11.86 9.42 -4.71
C LEU A 128 -12.99 10.01 -3.87
N PHE A 129 -14.15 10.34 -4.44
CA PHE A 129 -15.29 10.85 -3.67
C PHE A 129 -15.74 9.90 -2.57
N ILE A 130 -15.57 8.59 -2.79
CA ILE A 130 -15.99 7.55 -1.85
C ILE A 130 -14.80 7.01 -1.04
N SER A 131 -13.57 7.32 -1.43
CA SER A 131 -12.36 6.68 -0.89
C SER A 131 -12.18 6.88 0.62
N ILE A 132 -12.40 8.10 1.12
CA ILE A 132 -12.30 8.40 2.57
C ILE A 132 -13.43 7.71 3.34
N ILE A 133 -14.65 7.71 2.81
CA ILE A 133 -15.78 7.01 3.44
C ILE A 133 -15.46 5.52 3.55
N SER A 134 -14.96 4.92 2.46
CA SER A 134 -14.49 3.53 2.43
C SER A 134 -13.45 3.27 3.52
N THR A 135 -12.45 4.14 3.62
CA THR A 135 -11.36 4.02 4.59
C THR A 135 -11.87 4.09 6.02
N VAL A 136 -12.73 5.05 6.34
CA VAL A 136 -13.32 5.17 7.69
C VAL A 136 -14.12 3.93 8.03
N VAL A 137 -15.04 3.50 7.16
CA VAL A 137 -15.91 2.33 7.38
C VAL A 137 -15.09 1.06 7.61
N ARG A 138 -14.05 0.80 6.79
CA ARG A 138 -13.19 -0.38 6.95
C ARG A 138 -12.33 -0.33 8.20
N SER A 139 -11.82 0.85 8.54
CA SER A 139 -11.03 1.04 9.76
C SER A 139 -11.87 0.83 11.03
N TYR A 140 -13.17 1.19 10.98
CA TYR A 140 -14.12 0.88 12.05
C TYR A 140 -14.34 -0.63 12.20
N LEU A 141 -14.49 -1.38 11.09
CA LEU A 141 -14.59 -2.85 11.15
C LEU A 141 -13.36 -3.46 11.83
N LEU A 142 -12.17 -2.95 11.51
CA LEU A 142 -10.92 -3.41 12.10
C LEU A 142 -10.85 -3.07 13.60
N ALA A 143 -11.09 -1.82 13.97
CA ALA A 143 -11.03 -1.34 15.34
C ALA A 143 -12.07 -1.99 16.25
N LEU A 144 -13.26 -2.28 15.71
CA LEU A 144 -14.32 -3.01 16.39
C LEU A 144 -14.11 -4.55 16.34
N GLN A 145 -12.99 -5.01 15.76
CA GLN A 145 -12.60 -6.43 15.66
C GLN A 145 -13.63 -7.31 14.92
N HIS A 146 -14.29 -6.75 13.90
CA HIS A 146 -15.12 -7.55 12.98
C HIS A 146 -14.26 -8.25 11.93
N LEU A 147 -13.29 -9.06 12.38
CA LEU A 147 -12.24 -9.65 11.57
C LEU A 147 -12.78 -10.58 10.47
N VAL A 148 -13.77 -11.40 10.83
CA VAL A 148 -14.41 -12.32 9.85
C VAL A 148 -15.12 -11.55 8.75
N ALA A 149 -15.87 -10.49 9.11
CA ALA A 149 -16.55 -9.65 8.12
C ALA A 149 -15.55 -9.00 7.15
N GLN A 150 -14.41 -8.51 7.65
CA GLN A 150 -13.37 -7.94 6.78
C GLN A 150 -12.84 -8.94 5.75
N ILE A 151 -12.60 -10.19 6.16
CA ILE A 151 -12.10 -11.25 5.28
C ILE A 151 -13.15 -11.59 4.23
N VAL A 152 -14.40 -11.80 4.63
CA VAL A 152 -15.50 -12.13 3.71
C VAL A 152 -15.68 -11.00 2.67
N ILE A 153 -15.68 -9.75 3.12
CA ILE A 153 -15.75 -8.59 2.22
C ILE A 153 -14.54 -8.56 1.26
N GLY A 154 -13.34 -8.81 1.78
CA GLY A 154 -12.13 -8.89 0.95
C GLY A 154 -12.21 -9.99 -0.13
N PHE A 155 -12.77 -11.16 0.18
CA PHE A 155 -13.02 -12.21 -0.80
C PHE A 155 -14.05 -11.80 -1.84
N ILE A 156 -15.17 -11.21 -1.43
CA ILE A 156 -16.20 -10.72 -2.36
C ILE A 156 -15.58 -9.69 -3.31
N GLU A 157 -14.78 -8.76 -2.80
CA GLU A 157 -14.11 -7.76 -3.61
C GLU A 157 -13.16 -8.36 -4.63
N ILE A 158 -12.28 -9.27 -4.21
CA ILE A 158 -11.31 -9.84 -5.14
C ILE A 158 -11.97 -10.70 -6.21
N ILE A 159 -12.97 -11.49 -5.83
CA ILE A 159 -13.74 -12.30 -6.80
C ILE A 159 -14.47 -11.40 -7.79
N SER A 160 -15.12 -10.34 -7.29
CA SER A 160 -15.80 -9.35 -8.14
C SER A 160 -14.80 -8.62 -9.05
N THR A 161 -13.62 -8.23 -8.52
CA THR A 161 -12.57 -7.58 -9.32
C THR A 161 -12.09 -8.48 -10.45
N LEU A 162 -11.80 -9.75 -10.16
CA LEU A 162 -11.33 -10.72 -11.16
C LEU A 162 -12.38 -10.95 -12.25
N GLY A 163 -13.62 -11.21 -11.85
CA GLY A 163 -14.72 -11.45 -12.79
C GLY A 163 -15.04 -10.24 -13.68
N LEU A 164 -15.17 -9.05 -13.06
CA LEU A 164 -15.46 -7.82 -13.78
C LEU A 164 -14.30 -7.40 -14.70
N ALA A 165 -13.05 -7.54 -14.26
CA ALA A 165 -11.89 -7.21 -15.09
C ALA A 165 -11.83 -8.11 -16.32
N TYR A 166 -12.04 -9.42 -16.15
CA TYR A 166 -12.08 -10.35 -17.27
C TYR A 166 -13.17 -9.94 -18.28
N VAL A 167 -14.39 -9.65 -17.82
CA VAL A 167 -15.49 -9.22 -18.69
C VAL A 167 -15.17 -7.89 -19.38
N PHE A 168 -14.71 -6.87 -18.65
CA PHE A 168 -14.46 -5.55 -19.23
C PHE A 168 -13.30 -5.56 -20.23
N ILE A 169 -12.28 -6.37 -20.00
CA ILE A 169 -11.14 -6.51 -20.95
C ILE A 169 -11.61 -7.20 -22.23
N ILE A 170 -12.41 -8.26 -22.14
CA ILE A 170 -12.96 -8.93 -23.33
C ILE A 170 -13.88 -8.00 -24.13
N LEU A 171 -14.60 -7.09 -23.43
CA LEU A 171 -15.39 -6.04 -24.09
C LEU A 171 -14.57 -4.92 -24.72
N GLY A 172 -13.23 -5.01 -24.69
CA GLY A 172 -12.32 -4.05 -25.32
C GLY A 172 -11.97 -2.82 -24.48
N LEU A 173 -12.30 -2.81 -23.17
CA LEU A 173 -11.99 -1.67 -22.29
C LEU A 173 -10.54 -1.66 -21.76
N SER A 174 -9.72 -2.66 -22.09
CA SER A 174 -8.28 -2.76 -21.77
C SER A 174 -7.93 -2.29 -20.34
N ALA A 175 -6.95 -1.41 -20.19
CA ALA A 175 -6.50 -0.85 -18.90
C ALA A 175 -7.62 -0.11 -18.14
N THR A 176 -8.45 0.65 -18.83
CA THR A 176 -9.60 1.37 -18.24
C THR A 176 -10.61 0.40 -17.65
N GLY A 177 -10.84 -0.74 -18.32
CA GLY A 177 -11.71 -1.81 -17.81
C GLY A 177 -11.20 -2.43 -16.51
N ALA A 178 -9.89 -2.63 -16.41
CA ALA A 178 -9.26 -3.14 -15.17
C ALA A 178 -9.43 -2.17 -14.00
N VAL A 179 -9.28 -0.85 -14.23
CA VAL A 179 -9.52 0.19 -13.23
C VAL A 179 -10.99 0.22 -12.81
N LEU A 180 -11.89 0.20 -13.78
CA LEU A 180 -13.34 0.21 -13.53
C LEU A 180 -13.77 -1.00 -12.71
N ALA A 181 -13.22 -2.18 -12.99
CA ALA A 181 -13.49 -3.40 -12.23
C ALA A 181 -13.11 -3.26 -10.75
N GLN A 182 -11.92 -2.71 -10.46
CA GLN A 182 -11.49 -2.46 -9.08
C GLN A 182 -12.41 -1.48 -8.34
N ILE A 183 -12.84 -0.42 -9.03
CA ILE A 183 -13.69 0.61 -8.42
C ILE A 183 -15.08 0.04 -8.14
N VAL A 184 -15.69 -0.67 -9.09
CA VAL A 184 -17.02 -1.30 -8.90
C VAL A 184 -16.96 -2.33 -7.76
N ALA A 185 -15.96 -3.20 -7.75
CA ALA A 185 -15.76 -4.16 -6.67
C ALA A 185 -15.54 -3.46 -5.31
N GLY A 186 -14.77 -2.37 -5.30
CA GLY A 186 -14.58 -1.54 -4.11
C GLY A 186 -15.88 -0.94 -3.59
N ILE A 187 -16.76 -0.43 -4.46
CA ILE A 187 -18.09 0.09 -4.11
C ILE A 187 -18.94 -1.02 -3.47
N ILE A 188 -18.97 -2.22 -4.06
CA ILE A 188 -19.66 -3.38 -3.47
C ILE A 188 -19.16 -3.63 -2.06
N GLY A 189 -17.83 -3.66 -1.86
CA GLY A 189 -17.22 -3.85 -0.54
C GLY A 189 -17.58 -2.76 0.47
N VAL A 190 -17.64 -1.50 0.04
CA VAL A 190 -18.07 -0.38 0.90
C VAL A 190 -19.53 -0.52 1.32
N ILE A 191 -20.43 -0.85 0.41
CA ILE A 191 -21.86 -1.04 0.69
C ILE A 191 -22.03 -2.15 1.73
N ILE A 192 -21.39 -3.31 1.55
CA ILE A 192 -21.46 -4.42 2.49
C ILE A 192 -20.85 -4.02 3.85
N SER A 193 -19.69 -3.36 3.85
CA SER A 193 -19.03 -2.87 5.06
C SER A 193 -19.94 -1.92 5.85
N PHE A 194 -20.59 -1.00 5.15
CA PHE A 194 -21.51 -0.04 5.76
C PHE A 194 -22.75 -0.73 6.36
N GLN A 195 -23.31 -1.74 5.69
CA GLN A 195 -24.44 -2.52 6.23
C GLN A 195 -24.05 -3.25 7.53
N VAL A 196 -22.83 -3.79 7.60
CA VAL A 196 -22.32 -4.44 8.83
C VAL A 196 -22.18 -3.43 9.97
N ILE A 197 -21.65 -2.23 9.69
CA ILE A 197 -21.47 -1.18 10.71
C ILE A 197 -22.81 -0.58 11.13
N LYS A 198 -23.73 -0.31 10.20
CA LYS A 198 -25.04 0.29 10.48
C LYS A 198 -25.82 -0.47 11.57
N LYS A 199 -25.67 -1.78 11.62
CA LYS A 199 -26.31 -2.60 12.68
C LYS A 199 -25.74 -2.36 14.08
N LYS A 200 -24.57 -1.71 14.21
CA LYS A 200 -23.78 -1.58 15.46
C LYS A 200 -23.40 -0.15 15.83
N VAL A 201 -23.36 0.74 14.85
CA VAL A 201 -23.17 2.18 15.08
C VAL A 201 -24.58 2.78 15.25
N LEU A 202 -24.85 3.25 16.46
CA LEU A 202 -26.14 3.84 16.82
C LEU A 202 -26.43 5.09 15.96
N PRO A 203 -27.72 5.47 15.79
CA PRO A 203 -28.10 6.65 15.02
C PRO A 203 -27.39 7.91 15.56
N PRO A 204 -27.18 8.93 14.73
CA PRO A 204 -26.43 10.11 15.13
C PRO A 204 -27.10 10.81 16.30
N VAL A 205 -26.34 11.05 17.36
CA VAL A 205 -26.73 12.01 18.37
C VAL A 205 -26.60 13.39 17.74
N LEU A 206 -27.71 14.04 17.46
CA LEU A 206 -27.82 15.28 16.67
C LEU A 206 -27.07 16.50 17.21
N SER A 207 -26.35 16.38 18.31
CA SER A 207 -25.67 17.51 18.95
C SER A 207 -24.37 17.10 19.68
N SER A 208 -23.28 16.97 18.95
CA SER A 208 -21.96 17.01 19.57
C SER A 208 -21.01 17.87 18.74
N LYS A 209 -20.65 19.03 19.27
CA LYS A 209 -19.56 19.89 18.79
C LYS A 209 -18.20 19.43 19.36
N ARG A 210 -18.05 18.13 19.66
CA ARG A 210 -16.80 17.62 20.24
C ARG A 210 -15.68 17.63 19.20
N SER A 211 -14.63 18.39 19.47
CA SER A 211 -13.42 18.38 18.67
C SER A 211 -12.46 17.32 19.23
N PHE A 212 -11.88 16.51 18.33
CA PHE A 212 -10.89 15.51 18.69
C PHE A 212 -9.49 16.02 18.33
N SER A 213 -8.55 16.03 19.29
CA SER A 213 -7.16 16.44 19.04
C SER A 213 -6.40 15.29 18.37
N LEU A 214 -6.13 15.45 17.08
CA LEU A 214 -5.49 14.42 16.24
C LEU A 214 -4.01 14.72 15.98
N ARG A 215 -3.48 15.90 16.38
CA ARG A 215 -2.22 16.47 15.89
C ARG A 215 -0.96 15.66 16.17
N SER A 216 -0.84 15.04 17.32
CA SER A 216 0.45 14.46 17.77
C SER A 216 0.79 13.11 17.10
N PHE A 217 -0.21 12.32 16.72
CA PHE A 217 -0.01 11.00 16.11
C PHE A 217 0.07 11.04 14.58
N THR A 218 -0.50 12.09 13.98
CA THR A 218 -0.72 12.18 12.52
C THR A 218 0.57 12.48 11.76
N GLY A 219 1.49 13.27 12.31
CA GLY A 219 2.67 13.77 11.59
C GLY A 219 3.65 12.67 11.18
N TYR A 220 4.12 11.87 12.11
CA TYR A 220 5.10 10.80 11.80
C TYR A 220 4.52 9.67 10.96
N SER A 221 3.24 9.34 11.15
CA SER A 221 2.52 8.36 10.31
C SER A 221 2.37 8.85 8.88
N LEU A 222 2.12 10.15 8.70
CA LEU A 222 2.03 10.76 7.37
C LEU A 222 3.39 10.74 6.66
N ILE A 223 4.47 11.13 7.34
CA ILE A 223 5.84 11.09 6.78
C ILE A 223 6.21 9.66 6.35
N TYR A 224 5.89 8.66 7.18
CA TYR A 224 6.12 7.26 6.84
C TYR A 224 5.31 6.84 5.59
N ALA A 225 4.03 7.20 5.53
CA ALA A 225 3.17 6.86 4.40
C ALA A 225 3.62 7.57 3.10
N VAL A 226 3.95 8.86 3.17
CA VAL A 226 4.50 9.60 2.02
C VAL A 226 5.77 8.94 1.52
N GLY A 227 6.73 8.69 2.41
CA GLY A 227 8.01 8.10 2.02
C GLY A 227 7.86 6.71 1.41
N SER A 228 7.15 5.80 2.08
CA SER A 228 7.03 4.41 1.63
C SER A 228 6.18 4.25 0.36
N ILE A 229 5.05 4.97 0.27
CA ILE A 229 4.17 4.89 -0.91
C ILE A 229 4.82 5.58 -2.12
N SER A 230 5.49 6.72 -1.91
CA SER A 230 6.18 7.42 -2.98
C SER A 230 7.28 6.56 -3.59
N LEU A 231 8.14 5.94 -2.76
CA LEU A 231 9.21 5.04 -3.24
C LEU A 231 8.69 3.83 -4.03
N LEU A 232 7.46 3.39 -3.77
CA LEU A 232 6.81 2.28 -4.48
C LEU A 232 5.92 2.72 -5.66
N SER A 233 5.75 4.01 -5.93
CA SER A 233 4.78 4.44 -6.94
C SER A 233 5.34 5.46 -7.92
N THR A 234 6.26 6.32 -7.47
CA THR A 234 6.81 7.41 -8.29
C THR A 234 7.68 6.88 -9.43
N ASP A 235 8.41 5.80 -9.22
CA ASP A 235 9.23 5.13 -10.23
C ASP A 235 8.40 4.65 -11.44
N VAL A 236 7.21 4.08 -11.20
CA VAL A 236 6.29 3.64 -12.27
C VAL A 236 5.74 4.83 -13.04
N LEU A 237 5.34 5.90 -12.35
CA LEU A 237 4.82 7.11 -13.00
C LEU A 237 5.89 7.78 -13.87
N LEU A 238 7.11 7.87 -13.37
CA LEU A 238 8.23 8.46 -14.12
C LEU A 238 8.68 7.54 -15.27
N ALA A 239 8.66 6.23 -15.07
CA ALA A 239 8.91 5.28 -16.15
C ALA A 239 7.86 5.43 -17.26
N ARG A 240 6.57 5.63 -16.92
CA ARG A 240 5.51 5.88 -17.90
C ARG A 240 5.69 7.20 -18.62
N TYR A 241 6.15 8.23 -17.92
CA TYR A 241 6.39 9.55 -18.49
C TYR A 241 7.58 9.57 -19.47
N PHE A 242 8.73 9.03 -19.05
CA PHE A 242 9.98 9.15 -19.80
C PHE A 242 10.18 8.06 -20.87
N LEU A 243 9.78 6.82 -20.59
CA LEU A 243 9.98 5.70 -21.51
C LEU A 243 8.87 5.64 -22.58
N THR A 244 9.08 4.79 -23.59
CA THR A 244 8.02 4.40 -24.52
C THR A 244 6.92 3.62 -23.79
N GLU A 245 5.73 3.55 -24.36
CA GLU A 245 4.61 2.82 -23.77
C GLU A 245 4.94 1.35 -23.56
N HIS A 246 5.62 0.72 -24.51
CA HIS A 246 6.07 -0.67 -24.40
C HIS A 246 7.06 -0.85 -23.25
N LEU A 247 8.15 -0.05 -23.20
CA LEU A 247 9.15 -0.14 -22.14
C LEU A 247 8.58 0.19 -20.74
N SER A 248 7.63 1.10 -20.67
CA SER A 248 6.94 1.38 -19.41
C SER A 248 6.10 0.18 -18.93
N GLY A 249 5.53 -0.58 -19.87
CA GLY A 249 4.84 -1.84 -19.56
C GLY A 249 5.78 -2.95 -19.10
N ILE A 250 6.95 -3.06 -19.76
CA ILE A 250 8.02 -3.96 -19.31
C ILE A 250 8.47 -3.61 -17.88
N TYR A 251 8.69 -2.30 -17.61
CA TYR A 251 9.02 -1.83 -16.25
C TYR A 251 7.89 -2.13 -15.24
N SER A 252 6.64 -1.98 -15.65
CA SER A 252 5.47 -2.24 -14.80
C SER A 252 5.38 -3.72 -14.40
N SER A 253 5.61 -4.63 -15.35
CA SER A 253 5.70 -6.07 -15.07
C SER A 253 6.85 -6.37 -14.10
N LEU A 254 8.04 -5.82 -14.38
CA LEU A 254 9.21 -5.92 -13.51
C LEU A 254 8.92 -5.45 -12.10
N ALA A 255 8.27 -4.29 -11.96
CA ALA A 255 7.94 -3.68 -10.67
C ALA A 255 6.97 -4.56 -9.85
N VAL A 256 5.91 -5.07 -10.48
CA VAL A 256 4.94 -5.92 -9.76
C VAL A 256 5.57 -7.23 -9.32
N ILE A 257 6.34 -7.88 -10.20
CA ILE A 257 7.00 -9.15 -9.86
C ILE A 257 8.08 -8.93 -8.80
N GLY A 258 8.97 -7.97 -8.98
CA GLY A 258 10.05 -7.72 -8.03
C GLY A 258 9.56 -7.30 -6.64
N ARG A 259 8.47 -6.51 -6.57
CA ARG A 259 7.85 -6.10 -5.29
C ARG A 259 7.25 -7.24 -4.48
N THR A 260 7.10 -8.45 -5.05
CA THR A 260 6.67 -9.62 -4.27
C THR A 260 7.64 -9.97 -3.16
N ILE A 261 8.93 -9.66 -3.29
CA ILE A 261 9.92 -9.82 -2.21
C ILE A 261 9.50 -8.98 -1.00
N TYR A 262 9.23 -7.70 -1.22
CA TYR A 262 8.77 -6.79 -0.17
C TYR A 262 7.40 -7.21 0.40
N PHE A 263 6.43 -7.54 -0.45
CA PHE A 263 5.10 -7.95 0.02
C PHE A 263 5.14 -9.27 0.79
N GLY A 264 6.01 -10.20 0.42
CA GLY A 264 6.21 -11.45 1.15
C GLY A 264 6.85 -11.23 2.54
N LEU A 265 7.77 -10.27 2.66
CA LEU A 265 8.41 -9.90 3.92
C LEU A 265 7.57 -8.93 4.76
N GLY A 266 6.59 -8.26 4.15
CA GLY A 266 5.76 -7.22 4.76
C GLY A 266 5.12 -7.62 6.10
N PRO A 267 4.51 -8.80 6.25
CA PRO A 267 3.95 -9.26 7.53
C PRO A 267 5.00 -9.34 8.65
N LEU A 268 6.23 -9.79 8.35
CA LEU A 268 7.32 -9.83 9.32
C LEU A 268 7.80 -8.44 9.70
N ILE A 269 7.91 -7.54 8.72
CA ILE A 269 8.27 -6.13 8.92
C ILE A 269 7.23 -5.43 9.80
N ALA A 270 5.94 -5.69 9.60
CA ALA A 270 4.86 -5.12 10.40
C ALA A 270 4.88 -5.57 11.86
N LEU A 271 5.36 -6.79 12.16
CA LEU A 271 5.50 -7.31 13.52
C LEU A 271 6.64 -6.66 14.31
N VAL A 272 7.59 -6.00 13.65
CA VAL A 272 8.75 -5.37 14.31
C VAL A 272 8.30 -4.30 15.28
N LEU A 273 7.40 -3.42 14.86
CA LEU A 273 6.95 -2.30 15.66
C LEU A 273 6.32 -2.74 17.01
N PRO A 274 5.28 -3.61 17.02
CA PRO A 274 4.66 -4.01 18.30
C PRO A 274 5.58 -4.86 19.17
N ILE A 275 6.34 -5.80 18.59
CA ILE A 275 7.20 -6.71 19.37
C ILE A 275 8.39 -5.94 19.98
N ALA A 276 9.07 -5.11 19.19
CA ALA A 276 10.22 -4.34 19.68
C ALA A 276 9.79 -3.27 20.68
N SER A 277 8.66 -2.59 20.47
CA SER A 277 8.12 -1.60 21.41
C SER A 277 7.76 -2.23 22.76
N HIS A 278 7.06 -3.38 22.76
CA HIS A 278 6.74 -4.10 24.00
C HIS A 278 8.01 -4.54 24.72
N ARG A 279 8.99 -5.09 24.01
CA ARG A 279 10.26 -5.52 24.64
C ARG A 279 11.04 -4.34 25.20
N HIS A 280 11.10 -3.24 24.46
CA HIS A 280 11.81 -2.02 24.87
C HIS A 280 11.18 -1.42 26.15
N SER A 281 9.86 -1.44 26.26
CA SER A 281 9.16 -0.95 27.46
C SER A 281 9.39 -1.81 28.70
N LEU A 282 9.65 -3.13 28.55
CA LEU A 282 9.87 -4.04 29.67
C LEU A 282 11.33 -4.06 30.15
N SER A 283 12.29 -4.05 29.24
CA SER A 283 13.71 -4.30 29.53
C SER A 283 14.67 -3.18 29.16
N GLY A 284 14.14 -2.06 28.63
CA GLY A 284 14.96 -0.93 28.14
C GLY A 284 15.77 -1.25 26.87
N THR A 285 15.74 -2.50 26.40
CA THR A 285 16.46 -2.93 25.19
C THR A 285 15.63 -3.89 24.34
N SER A 286 15.73 -3.77 23.03
CA SER A 286 15.09 -4.66 22.07
C SER A 286 16.07 -5.31 21.09
N LYS A 287 17.37 -5.34 21.46
CA LYS A 287 18.48 -5.89 20.64
C LYS A 287 18.20 -7.32 20.17
N SER A 288 17.65 -8.19 21.03
CA SER A 288 17.33 -9.56 20.64
C SER A 288 16.26 -9.65 19.56
N VAL A 289 15.28 -8.71 19.59
CA VAL A 289 14.23 -8.61 18.54
C VAL A 289 14.85 -8.13 17.22
N PHE A 290 15.73 -7.12 17.29
CA PHE A 290 16.47 -6.61 16.15
C PHE A 290 17.25 -7.73 15.43
N LEU A 291 18.05 -8.50 16.19
CA LEU A 291 18.86 -9.57 15.62
C LEU A 291 18.04 -10.75 15.09
N LYS A 292 17.02 -11.19 15.82
CA LYS A 292 16.19 -12.34 15.43
C LYS A 292 15.31 -12.02 14.22
N LEU A 293 14.48 -10.97 14.30
CA LEU A 293 13.59 -10.62 13.20
C LEU A 293 14.37 -10.06 12.01
N GLY A 294 15.39 -9.24 12.24
CA GLY A 294 16.25 -8.74 11.18
C GLY A 294 17.01 -9.86 10.46
N GLY A 295 17.51 -10.85 11.21
CA GLY A 295 18.14 -12.04 10.65
C GLY A 295 17.19 -12.87 9.80
N VAL A 296 15.96 -13.11 10.27
CA VAL A 296 14.92 -13.83 9.49
C VAL A 296 14.57 -13.07 8.22
N ILE A 297 14.32 -11.76 8.30
CA ILE A 297 14.01 -10.91 7.13
C ILE A 297 15.15 -10.93 6.12
N LEU A 298 16.40 -10.83 6.60
CA LEU A 298 17.58 -10.87 5.74
C LEU A 298 17.72 -12.22 5.03
N VAL A 299 17.61 -13.33 5.76
CA VAL A 299 17.77 -14.68 5.19
C VAL A 299 16.65 -14.97 4.18
N LEU A 300 15.40 -14.73 4.52
CA LEU A 300 14.28 -14.94 3.59
C LEU A 300 14.34 -14.01 2.39
N GLY A 301 14.76 -12.75 2.60
CA GLY A 301 14.95 -11.78 1.53
C GLY A 301 16.09 -12.19 0.57
N LEU A 302 17.21 -12.66 1.09
CA LEU A 302 18.32 -13.18 0.29
C LEU A 302 17.93 -14.44 -0.49
N LEU A 303 17.19 -15.37 0.13
CA LEU A 303 16.67 -16.56 -0.54
C LEU A 303 15.72 -16.18 -1.68
N ALA A 304 14.76 -15.28 -1.43
CA ALA A 304 13.86 -14.81 -2.47
C ALA A 304 14.60 -14.11 -3.60
N THR A 305 15.54 -13.20 -3.28
CA THR A 305 16.37 -12.52 -4.28
C THR A 305 17.23 -13.53 -5.07
N GLY A 306 17.80 -14.52 -4.41
CA GLY A 306 18.57 -15.60 -5.05
C GLY A 306 17.73 -16.37 -6.09
N ILE A 307 16.46 -16.68 -5.78
CA ILE A 307 15.53 -17.31 -6.73
C ILE A 307 15.30 -16.41 -7.96
N PHE A 308 15.09 -15.11 -7.74
CA PHE A 308 14.85 -14.14 -8.83
C PHE A 308 16.09 -13.93 -9.71
N VAL A 309 17.28 -14.02 -9.12
CA VAL A 309 18.55 -13.94 -9.85
C VAL A 309 18.82 -15.22 -10.64
N SER A 310 18.51 -16.38 -10.08
CA SER A 310 18.80 -17.68 -10.70
C SER A 310 17.84 -18.05 -11.84
N PHE A 311 16.56 -17.63 -11.73
CA PHE A 311 15.50 -18.05 -12.66
C PHE A 311 14.70 -16.88 -13.26
N PRO A 312 15.33 -15.77 -13.74
CA PRO A 312 14.58 -14.58 -14.14
C PRO A 312 13.66 -14.84 -15.35
N ASN A 313 14.14 -15.56 -16.36
CA ASN A 313 13.35 -15.88 -17.57
C ASN A 313 12.14 -16.76 -17.21
N PHE A 314 12.33 -17.77 -16.36
CA PHE A 314 11.25 -18.65 -15.94
C PHE A 314 10.17 -17.86 -15.18
N ILE A 315 10.58 -17.02 -14.23
CA ILE A 315 9.64 -16.23 -13.41
C ILE A 315 8.82 -15.28 -14.28
N ILE A 316 9.47 -14.52 -15.18
CA ILE A 316 8.77 -13.58 -16.04
C ILE A 316 7.85 -14.33 -17.01
N SER A 317 8.30 -15.40 -17.66
CA SER A 317 7.46 -16.14 -18.60
C SER A 317 6.27 -16.82 -17.90
N PHE A 318 6.49 -17.36 -16.71
CA PHE A 318 5.45 -17.99 -15.92
C PHE A 318 4.40 -17.02 -15.42
N VAL A 319 4.81 -15.85 -14.92
CA VAL A 319 3.90 -14.86 -14.32
C VAL A 319 3.27 -13.97 -15.40
N SER A 320 4.08 -13.34 -16.25
CA SER A 320 3.63 -12.30 -17.19
C SER A 320 3.42 -12.81 -18.61
N GLY A 321 4.07 -13.91 -19.00
CA GLY A 321 4.02 -14.43 -20.36
C GLY A 321 5.15 -13.94 -21.27
N ALA A 322 5.15 -14.45 -22.51
CA ALA A 322 6.22 -14.22 -23.47
C ALA A 322 6.40 -12.73 -23.85
N ASN A 323 5.32 -11.95 -23.89
CA ASN A 323 5.34 -10.54 -24.28
C ASN A 323 6.17 -9.66 -23.31
N TYR A 324 6.51 -10.16 -22.14
CA TYR A 324 7.24 -9.43 -21.09
C TYR A 324 8.64 -9.99 -20.84
N LEU A 325 9.14 -10.93 -21.64
CA LEU A 325 10.43 -11.59 -21.42
C LEU A 325 11.61 -10.61 -21.34
N GLU A 326 11.52 -9.47 -22.00
CA GLU A 326 12.51 -8.40 -21.88
C GLU A 326 12.72 -7.94 -20.42
N ALA A 327 11.71 -8.02 -19.55
CA ALA A 327 11.83 -7.67 -18.14
C ALA A 327 12.78 -8.59 -17.37
N ALA A 328 12.99 -9.83 -17.83
CA ALA A 328 13.84 -10.81 -17.15
C ALA A 328 15.28 -10.33 -16.99
N ARG A 329 15.78 -9.58 -17.97
CA ARG A 329 17.14 -8.99 -17.95
C ARG A 329 17.36 -8.06 -16.75
N TYR A 330 16.33 -7.37 -16.30
CA TYR A 330 16.38 -6.37 -15.24
C TYR A 330 15.94 -6.90 -13.88
N LEU A 331 15.29 -8.07 -13.86
CA LEU A 331 14.70 -8.66 -12.66
C LEU A 331 15.72 -8.88 -11.53
N PRO A 332 16.95 -9.35 -11.77
CA PRO A 332 17.95 -9.51 -10.73
C PRO A 332 18.29 -8.21 -9.99
N ILE A 333 18.48 -7.13 -10.74
CA ILE A 333 18.84 -5.81 -10.18
C ILE A 333 17.65 -5.22 -9.42
N PHE A 334 16.45 -5.34 -9.98
CA PHE A 334 15.24 -4.86 -9.32
C PHE A 334 14.89 -5.66 -8.06
N ALA A 335 15.10 -6.99 -8.07
CA ALA A 335 14.94 -7.85 -6.90
C ALA A 335 15.89 -7.44 -5.76
N PHE A 336 17.14 -7.10 -6.09
CA PHE A 336 18.10 -6.56 -5.13
C PHE A 336 17.64 -5.22 -4.54
N SER A 337 17.11 -4.31 -5.35
CA SER A 337 16.48 -3.06 -4.87
C SER A 337 15.35 -3.33 -3.88
N MET A 338 14.48 -4.31 -4.14
CA MET A 338 13.38 -4.68 -3.25
C MET A 338 13.82 -5.34 -1.95
N LEU A 339 14.92 -6.06 -1.97
CA LEU A 339 15.59 -6.54 -0.75
C LEU A 339 16.08 -5.37 0.11
N LEU A 340 16.79 -4.41 -0.49
CA LEU A 340 17.25 -3.20 0.21
C LEU A 340 16.10 -2.41 0.80
N PHE A 341 15.03 -2.19 0.02
CA PHE A 341 13.82 -1.53 0.48
C PHE A 341 13.19 -2.23 1.69
N SER A 342 13.13 -3.57 1.66
CA SER A 342 12.59 -4.37 2.78
C SER A 342 13.44 -4.22 4.05
N ILE A 343 14.77 -4.22 3.92
CA ILE A 343 15.70 -3.99 5.03
C ILE A 343 15.55 -2.56 5.57
N ASN A 344 15.44 -1.57 4.70
CA ASN A 344 15.23 -0.17 5.07
C ASN A 344 13.94 0.01 5.88
N LEU A 345 12.84 -0.57 5.42
CA LEU A 345 11.57 -0.51 6.17
C LEU A 345 11.62 -1.28 7.48
N PHE A 346 12.34 -2.40 7.57
CA PHE A 346 12.62 -3.07 8.84
C PHE A 346 13.32 -2.13 9.81
N LEU A 347 14.39 -1.46 9.39
CA LEU A 347 15.15 -0.52 10.23
C LEU A 347 14.29 0.67 10.68
N ILE A 348 13.51 1.26 9.79
CA ILE A 348 12.58 2.35 10.10
C ILE A 348 11.54 1.92 11.15
N ASN A 349 10.90 0.75 10.98
CA ASN A 349 9.92 0.23 11.94
C ASN A 349 10.57 -0.07 13.30
N TYR A 350 11.81 -0.57 13.30
CA TYR A 350 12.57 -0.77 14.53
C TYR A 350 12.87 0.54 15.25
N PHE A 351 13.34 1.58 14.54
CA PHE A 351 13.56 2.90 15.13
C PHE A 351 12.28 3.53 15.68
N MET A 352 11.16 3.37 14.96
CA MET A 352 9.86 3.80 15.47
C MET A 352 9.48 3.09 16.78
N ALA A 353 9.78 1.79 16.88
CA ALA A 353 9.49 0.98 18.07
C ALA A 353 10.25 1.44 19.32
N ILE A 354 11.49 1.93 19.16
CA ILE A 354 12.32 2.45 20.26
C ILE A 354 12.17 3.97 20.47
N GLY A 355 11.09 4.56 19.95
CA GLY A 355 10.76 5.99 20.14
C GLY A 355 11.55 6.96 19.27
N LYS A 356 12.36 6.49 18.30
CA LYS A 356 13.16 7.33 17.40
C LYS A 356 12.43 7.61 16.07
N GLN A 357 11.20 8.10 16.16
CA GLN A 357 10.33 8.34 14.98
C GLN A 357 10.89 9.38 14.00
N GLN A 358 11.84 10.21 14.43
CA GLN A 358 12.54 11.19 13.60
C GLN A 358 13.27 10.55 12.41
N THR A 359 13.60 9.25 12.47
CA THR A 359 14.23 8.52 11.36
C THR A 359 13.37 8.43 10.11
N ASN A 360 12.05 8.65 10.22
CA ASN A 360 11.15 8.72 9.06
C ASN A 360 11.51 9.85 8.11
N VAL A 361 12.25 10.88 8.58
CA VAL A 361 12.76 11.96 7.71
C VAL A 361 13.73 11.44 6.66
N TYR A 362 14.52 10.39 6.97
CA TYR A 362 15.41 9.78 5.98
C TYR A 362 14.64 9.07 4.87
N LEU A 363 13.52 8.43 5.22
CA LEU A 363 12.61 7.82 4.26
C LEU A 363 11.95 8.89 3.35
N LEU A 364 11.55 10.02 3.93
CA LEU A 364 11.03 11.15 3.17
C LEU A 364 12.11 11.75 2.25
N ALA A 365 13.35 11.90 2.73
CA ALA A 365 14.45 12.38 1.91
C ALA A 365 14.71 11.44 0.72
N ALA A 366 14.74 10.13 0.96
CA ALA A 366 14.86 9.12 -0.10
C ALA A 366 13.75 9.23 -1.15
N SER A 367 12.50 9.46 -0.71
CA SER A 367 11.35 9.63 -1.61
C SER A 367 11.39 10.91 -2.45
N ILE A 368 12.18 11.91 -2.06
CA ILE A 368 12.47 13.10 -2.87
C ILE A 368 13.66 12.86 -3.80
N VAL A 369 14.69 12.17 -3.32
CA VAL A 369 15.89 11.86 -4.12
C VAL A 369 15.56 10.93 -5.29
N GLN A 370 14.64 9.96 -5.10
CA GLN A 370 14.26 9.01 -6.17
C GLN A 370 13.76 9.72 -7.45
N PRO A 371 12.74 10.59 -7.44
CA PRO A 371 12.28 11.26 -8.64
C PRO A 371 13.36 12.16 -9.25
N VAL A 372 14.20 12.80 -8.44
CA VAL A 372 15.32 13.61 -8.93
C VAL A 372 16.33 12.73 -9.71
N LEU A 373 16.76 11.61 -9.15
CA LEU A 373 17.67 10.69 -9.84
C LEU A 373 17.07 10.11 -11.11
N ILE A 374 15.80 9.68 -11.07
CA ILE A 374 15.11 9.18 -12.26
C ILE A 374 14.99 10.27 -13.33
N THR A 375 14.72 11.52 -12.94
CA THR A 375 14.65 12.64 -13.92
C THR A 375 16.02 12.93 -14.56
N ILE A 376 17.12 12.72 -13.86
CA ILE A 376 18.47 12.87 -14.41
C ILE A 376 18.85 11.65 -15.28
N PHE A 377 18.51 10.45 -14.82
CA PHE A 377 18.90 9.17 -15.43
C PHE A 377 17.66 8.43 -15.94
N HIS A 378 17.05 8.90 -17.03
CA HIS A 378 15.80 8.34 -17.59
C HIS A 378 15.92 7.82 -19.02
N GLN A 379 17.10 7.86 -19.64
CA GLN A 379 17.27 7.53 -21.06
C GLN A 379 17.02 6.04 -21.37
N SER A 380 17.09 5.18 -20.37
CA SER A 380 16.84 3.74 -20.52
C SER A 380 16.21 3.13 -19.28
N LEU A 381 15.51 2.01 -19.44
CA LEU A 381 14.93 1.24 -18.36
C LEU A 381 15.99 0.85 -17.33
N ASN A 382 17.22 0.50 -17.80
CA ASN A 382 18.34 0.16 -16.91
C ASN A 382 18.70 1.31 -15.96
N GLN A 383 18.74 2.54 -16.45
CA GLN A 383 19.05 3.71 -15.64
C GLN A 383 18.01 3.94 -14.54
N ILE A 384 16.71 3.74 -14.86
CA ILE A 384 15.65 3.87 -13.87
C ILE A 384 15.76 2.80 -12.78
N VAL A 385 16.07 1.55 -13.16
CA VAL A 385 16.27 0.46 -12.19
C VAL A 385 17.46 0.74 -11.28
N TRP A 386 18.59 1.19 -11.82
CA TRP A 386 19.76 1.55 -11.03
C TRP A 386 19.52 2.77 -10.13
N SER A 387 18.72 3.75 -10.57
CA SER A 387 18.33 4.88 -9.73
C SER A 387 17.61 4.41 -8.47
N ASN A 388 16.72 3.41 -8.56
CA ASN A 388 16.08 2.83 -7.39
C ASN A 388 17.11 2.15 -6.46
N VAL A 389 18.04 1.37 -7.01
CA VAL A 389 19.11 0.73 -6.20
C VAL A 389 19.95 1.78 -5.46
N LEU A 390 20.34 2.85 -6.14
CA LEU A 390 21.16 3.92 -5.53
C LEU A 390 20.41 4.63 -4.40
N VAL A 391 19.11 4.91 -4.57
CA VAL A 391 18.28 5.50 -3.51
C VAL A 391 18.20 4.58 -2.29
N GLU A 392 17.96 3.28 -2.52
CA GLU A 392 17.86 2.33 -1.42
C GLU A 392 19.21 2.10 -0.70
N LEU A 393 20.31 2.10 -1.42
CA LEU A 393 21.65 2.06 -0.82
C LEU A 393 21.96 3.31 -0.01
N PHE A 394 21.61 4.50 -0.51
CA PHE A 394 21.76 5.75 0.22
C PHE A 394 20.94 5.74 1.52
N LEU A 395 19.69 5.31 1.44
CA LEU A 395 18.82 5.18 2.62
C LEU A 395 19.40 4.17 3.61
N LEU A 396 19.85 3.01 3.15
CA LEU A 396 20.47 1.98 3.98
C LEU A 396 21.73 2.52 4.70
N ALA A 397 22.60 3.21 3.98
CA ALA A 397 23.82 3.78 4.55
C ALA A 397 23.50 4.78 5.68
N THR A 398 22.51 5.66 5.46
CA THR A 398 22.07 6.64 6.47
C THR A 398 21.45 5.97 7.71
N LEU A 399 20.65 4.91 7.50
CA LEU A 399 20.04 4.15 8.59
C LEU A 399 21.06 3.33 9.37
N LEU A 400 22.02 2.67 8.70
CA LEU A 400 23.10 1.93 9.36
C LEU A 400 24.01 2.86 10.17
N TRP A 401 24.36 4.02 9.62
CA TRP A 401 25.10 5.04 10.39
C TRP A 401 24.34 5.43 11.67
N ARG A 402 23.00 5.53 11.60
CA ARG A 402 22.17 5.80 12.77
C ARG A 402 22.15 4.63 13.75
N VAL A 403 22.15 3.37 13.27
CA VAL A 403 22.27 2.17 14.10
C VAL A 403 23.55 2.19 14.90
N LEU A 404 24.70 2.50 14.27
CA LEU A 404 26.01 2.55 14.93
C LEU A 404 26.08 3.63 16.03
N LYS A 405 25.40 4.77 15.82
CA LYS A 405 25.30 5.84 16.84
C LYS A 405 24.29 5.56 17.95
N THR A 406 23.44 4.56 17.78
CA THR A 406 22.44 4.17 18.77
C THR A 406 22.98 3.00 19.56
N LYS A 407 23.17 3.14 20.87
CA LYS A 407 23.44 1.98 21.75
C LYS A 407 22.17 1.10 21.74
N LEU A 408 22.20 0.01 20.96
CA LEU A 408 21.13 -0.98 20.84
C LEU A 408 21.04 -1.85 22.10
#